data_9e04b2eda915bbf98f80fbc9062f8f8e
#
_entry.id   9e04b2eda915bbf98f80fbc9062f8f8e
#
_cell.length_a   1.000
_cell.length_b   1.000
_cell.length_c   1.000
_cell.angle_alpha   90.00
_cell.angle_beta   90.00
_cell.angle_gamma   90.00
#
_symmetry.space_group_name_H-M   'P 1'
#
loop_
_entity.id
_entity.type
_entity.pdbx_description
1 polymer ?
#
loop_
_entity_poly.entity_id
_entity_poly.type
_entity_poly.pdbx_seq_one_letter_code
_entity_poly.pdbx_strand_id
1 'polypeptide(L)'
;MVLGSRNIHYVVVKLIILLLLSTTSLKAEDYSWSIEKINEKNVMVSMNGQIQHGDRLYFYIPSANCNRVENLFTFYTAANNSNLKNLQDKPLAIKINDNELYGDVRFMFPILMGHQVWISIGNYDLETHIDFLQSYEKLNIEIIDKDSFKSAEYFDISFNIWSLKGLKEAIKNGKRLCLSSLS
;
A
#
# COMPACT_ATOMS: atom_id res chain seq x y z
N MET A 1 0.04 -3.52 66.82
CA MET A 1 -0.74 -4.20 65.75
C MET A 1 0.08 -4.11 64.47
N VAL A 2 0.89 -5.14 64.17
CA VAL A 2 1.88 -5.12 63.06
C VAL A 2 1.18 -5.88 61.92
N LEU A 3 0.66 -5.16 60.94
CA LEU A 3 0.10 -5.73 59.71
C LEU A 3 1.26 -6.31 58.89
N GLY A 4 1.24 -7.60 58.72
CA GLY A 4 2.35 -8.39 58.23
C GLY A 4 2.74 -8.01 56.79
N SER A 5 4.01 -7.74 56.63
CA SER A 5 4.75 -7.45 55.37
C SER A 5 4.50 -8.47 54.23
N ARG A 6 4.01 -9.65 54.54
CA ARG A 6 3.72 -10.71 53.53
C ARG A 6 2.55 -10.42 52.59
N ASN A 7 1.53 -9.68 53.04
CA ASN A 7 0.35 -9.40 52.21
C ASN A 7 0.61 -8.31 51.16
N ILE A 8 1.55 -7.40 51.42
CA ILE A 8 1.90 -6.31 50.49
C ILE A 8 2.63 -6.86 49.27
N HIS A 9 3.55 -7.80 49.44
CA HIS A 9 4.26 -8.43 48.33
C HIS A 9 3.32 -9.21 47.39
N TYR A 10 2.33 -9.91 47.96
CA TYR A 10 1.36 -10.67 47.17
C TYR A 10 0.44 -9.76 46.33
N VAL A 11 0.03 -8.64 46.86
CA VAL A 11 -0.80 -7.66 46.14
C VAL A 11 0.02 -6.97 45.03
N VAL A 12 1.25 -6.57 45.30
CA VAL A 12 2.14 -5.93 44.34
C VAL A 12 2.48 -6.87 43.19
N VAL A 13 2.80 -8.12 43.46
CA VAL A 13 3.09 -9.14 42.42
C VAL A 13 1.87 -9.43 41.55
N LYS A 14 0.66 -9.52 42.12
CA LYS A 14 -0.59 -9.67 41.34
C LYS A 14 -0.88 -8.44 40.45
N LEU A 15 -0.61 -7.24 40.97
CA LEU A 15 -0.81 -6.01 40.21
C LEU A 15 0.16 -5.90 39.03
N ILE A 16 1.41 -6.30 39.21
CA ILE A 16 2.44 -6.31 38.15
C ILE A 16 2.09 -7.35 37.07
N ILE A 17 1.60 -8.52 37.46
CA ILE A 17 1.18 -9.57 36.52
C ILE A 17 -0.05 -9.11 35.71
N LEU A 18 -1.00 -8.42 36.33
CA LEU A 18 -2.16 -7.86 35.64
C LEU A 18 -1.77 -6.75 34.63
N LEU A 19 -0.80 -5.89 35.00
CA LEU A 19 -0.27 -4.85 34.11
C LEU A 19 0.52 -5.44 32.93
N LEU A 20 1.23 -6.55 33.11
CA LEU A 20 1.97 -7.22 32.03
C LEU A 20 1.04 -7.97 31.06
N LEU A 21 -0.14 -8.42 31.52
CA LEU A 21 -1.14 -9.08 30.66
C LEU A 21 -1.98 -8.10 29.84
N SER A 22 -1.99 -6.82 30.18
CA SER A 22 -2.79 -5.79 29.48
C SER A 22 -2.06 -5.14 28.29
N THR A 23 -0.79 -5.46 28.02
CA THR A 23 0.03 -4.77 27.01
C THR A 23 0.27 -5.52 25.72
N THR A 24 -0.37 -6.65 25.47
CA THR A 24 -0.18 -7.39 24.21
C THR A 24 -1.41 -7.45 23.34
N SER A 25 -2.09 -6.32 23.15
CA SER A 25 -2.83 -6.13 21.91
C SER A 25 -1.89 -5.52 20.88
N LEU A 26 -0.89 -6.27 20.43
CA LEU A 26 -0.26 -6.05 19.14
C LEU A 26 -1.42 -6.15 18.12
N LYS A 27 -1.95 -4.98 17.69
CA LYS A 27 -2.74 -4.94 16.48
C LYS A 27 -1.83 -5.55 15.41
N ALA A 28 -2.14 -6.77 14.97
CA ALA A 28 -1.60 -7.27 13.73
C ALA A 28 -1.90 -6.17 12.69
N GLU A 29 -0.87 -5.65 12.03
CA GLU A 29 -1.05 -4.73 10.92
C GLU A 29 -2.03 -5.39 9.97
N ASP A 30 -3.14 -4.72 9.72
CA ASP A 30 -4.22 -5.27 8.91
C ASP A 30 -3.80 -5.14 7.44
N TYR A 31 -3.01 -6.10 6.95
CA TYR A 31 -2.67 -6.25 5.54
C TYR A 31 -3.88 -6.76 4.76
N SER A 32 -5.04 -6.16 4.96
CA SER A 32 -6.26 -6.49 4.26
C SER A 32 -6.45 -5.58 3.04
N TRP A 33 -7.09 -6.13 2.01
CA TRP A 33 -7.51 -5.38 0.84
C TRP A 33 -8.70 -4.47 1.20
N SER A 34 -8.55 -3.18 0.93
CA SER A 34 -9.66 -2.21 0.99
C SER A 34 -10.32 -2.13 -0.38
N ILE A 35 -11.65 -1.98 -0.39
CA ILE A 35 -12.45 -1.82 -1.61
C ILE A 35 -13.33 -0.59 -1.42
N GLU A 36 -13.14 0.41 -2.25
CA GLU A 36 -13.80 1.70 -2.12
C GLU A 36 -14.41 2.17 -3.45
N LYS A 37 -15.60 2.77 -3.41
CA LYS A 37 -16.14 3.54 -4.53
C LYS A 37 -15.51 4.92 -4.56
N ILE A 38 -15.01 5.30 -5.73
CA ILE A 38 -14.50 6.65 -5.99
C ILE A 38 -15.48 7.36 -6.93
N ASN A 39 -15.88 8.58 -6.56
CA ASN A 39 -16.77 9.40 -7.37
C ASN A 39 -18.08 8.67 -7.79
N GLU A 40 -18.65 7.87 -6.87
CA GLU A 40 -19.89 7.11 -7.03
C GLU A 40 -19.86 6.02 -8.12
N LYS A 41 -18.88 6.03 -9.01
CA LYS A 41 -18.84 5.17 -10.21
C LYS A 41 -17.66 4.25 -10.30
N ASN A 42 -16.47 4.75 -10.00
CA ASN A 42 -15.24 3.97 -10.14
C ASN A 42 -14.94 3.21 -8.85
N VAL A 43 -14.19 2.13 -8.96
CA VAL A 43 -13.81 1.31 -7.81
C VAL A 43 -12.30 1.28 -7.68
N MET A 44 -11.83 1.42 -6.45
CA MET A 44 -10.44 1.26 -6.09
C MET A 44 -10.30 0.09 -5.13
N VAL A 45 -9.46 -0.87 -5.48
CA VAL A 45 -9.02 -1.95 -4.60
C VAL A 45 -7.59 -1.64 -4.20
N SER A 46 -7.28 -1.62 -2.91
CA SER A 46 -5.96 -1.19 -2.46
C SER A 46 -5.46 -1.95 -1.23
N MET A 47 -4.14 -1.95 -1.07
CA MET A 47 -3.46 -2.53 0.10
C MET A 47 -2.27 -1.65 0.50
N ASN A 48 -2.02 -1.52 1.82
CA ASN A 48 -0.85 -0.82 2.36
C ASN A 48 0.43 -1.61 2.12
N GLY A 49 1.53 -0.89 1.90
CA GLY A 49 2.87 -1.47 1.82
C GLY A 49 3.37 -1.96 3.17
N GLN A 50 4.31 -2.90 3.13
CA GLN A 50 4.86 -3.55 4.33
C GLN A 50 6.12 -2.86 4.88
N ILE A 51 6.81 -2.07 4.05
CA ILE A 51 8.06 -1.41 4.44
C ILE A 51 7.81 0.01 4.92
N GLN A 52 7.09 0.81 4.12
CA GLN A 52 6.73 2.17 4.47
C GLN A 52 5.21 2.29 4.59
N HIS A 53 4.77 2.70 5.76
CA HIS A 53 3.35 2.97 6.02
C HIS A 53 2.91 4.20 5.21
N GLY A 54 1.82 4.05 4.47
CA GLY A 54 1.30 5.12 3.61
C GLY A 54 1.55 4.88 2.12
N ASP A 55 2.53 4.07 1.75
CA ASP A 55 2.64 3.56 0.39
C ASP A 55 1.54 2.52 0.14
N ARG A 56 0.92 2.58 -1.03
CA ARG A 56 -0.18 1.70 -1.37
C ARG A 56 -0.04 1.13 -2.77
N LEU A 57 -0.50 -0.09 -2.93
CA LEU A 57 -0.77 -0.73 -4.21
C LEU A 57 -2.25 -0.58 -4.52
N TYR A 58 -2.59 -0.18 -5.75
CA TYR A 58 -3.93 0.10 -6.19
C TYR A 58 -4.27 -0.64 -7.48
N PHE A 59 -5.52 -1.09 -7.55
CA PHE A 59 -6.17 -1.58 -8.75
C PHE A 59 -7.42 -0.71 -8.98
N TYR A 60 -7.31 0.21 -9.92
CA TYR A 60 -8.39 1.10 -10.30
C TYR A 60 -9.25 0.46 -11.39
N ILE A 61 -10.53 0.24 -11.11
CA ILE A 61 -11.51 -0.35 -12.03
C ILE A 61 -12.44 0.76 -12.50
N PRO A 62 -12.32 1.22 -13.77
CA PRO A 62 -13.14 2.29 -14.28
C PRO A 62 -14.57 1.82 -14.56
N SER A 63 -15.57 2.63 -14.20
CA SER A 63 -16.99 2.31 -14.47
C SER A 63 -17.32 2.22 -15.96
N ALA A 64 -16.55 2.90 -16.81
CA ALA A 64 -16.72 2.79 -18.26
C ALA A 64 -16.46 1.37 -18.78
N ASN A 65 -15.64 0.59 -18.10
CA ASN A 65 -15.36 -0.79 -18.44
C ASN A 65 -14.85 -1.58 -17.24
N CYS A 66 -15.77 -2.25 -16.52
CA CYS A 66 -15.44 -3.05 -15.34
C CYS A 66 -14.58 -4.30 -15.63
N ASN A 67 -14.21 -4.56 -16.87
CA ASN A 67 -13.27 -5.62 -17.26
C ASN A 67 -11.84 -5.08 -17.47
N ARG A 68 -11.61 -3.81 -17.21
CA ARG A 68 -10.29 -3.18 -17.29
C ARG A 68 -9.83 -2.81 -15.90
N VAL A 69 -8.51 -2.76 -15.72
CA VAL A 69 -7.89 -2.32 -14.48
C VAL A 69 -6.64 -1.50 -14.80
N GLU A 70 -6.51 -0.35 -14.19
CA GLU A 70 -5.24 0.36 -14.12
C GLU A 70 -4.55 -0.04 -12.82
N ASN A 71 -3.30 -0.52 -12.93
CA ASN A 71 -2.52 -0.88 -11.77
C ASN A 71 -1.56 0.28 -11.43
N LEU A 72 -1.71 0.80 -10.22
CA LEU A 72 -0.93 1.92 -9.71
C LEU A 72 -0.31 1.55 -8.37
N PHE A 73 0.74 2.26 -8.02
CA PHE A 73 1.27 2.23 -6.66
C PHE A 73 1.70 3.63 -6.25
N THR A 74 1.84 3.84 -4.95
CA THR A 74 2.32 5.10 -4.42
C THR A 74 3.59 4.92 -3.61
N PHE A 75 4.46 5.93 -3.72
CA PHE A 75 5.58 6.12 -2.82
C PHE A 75 5.45 7.49 -2.14
N TYR A 76 5.68 7.46 -0.84
CA TYR A 76 5.81 8.67 -0.04
C TYR A 76 7.24 9.19 -0.14
N THR A 77 7.38 10.52 -0.11
CA THR A 77 8.66 11.18 0.09
C THR A 77 8.49 12.42 0.97
N ALA A 78 9.36 12.55 1.96
CA ALA A 78 9.50 13.77 2.76
C ALA A 78 10.39 14.82 2.06
N ALA A 79 11.04 14.44 0.96
CA ALA A 79 11.93 15.33 0.23
C ALA A 79 11.19 16.60 -0.18
N ASN A 80 11.62 17.72 0.36
CA ASN A 80 11.18 19.05 -0.05
C ASN A 80 11.92 19.45 -1.35
N ASN A 81 11.67 18.66 -2.39
CA ASN A 81 12.43 18.76 -3.62
C ASN A 81 11.63 19.56 -4.65
N SER A 82 12.10 20.76 -4.98
CA SER A 82 11.55 21.56 -6.09
C SER A 82 11.55 20.82 -7.43
N ASN A 83 12.38 19.78 -7.55
CA ASN A 83 12.51 18.97 -8.75
C ASN A 83 11.47 17.83 -8.84
N LEU A 84 10.75 17.50 -7.75
CA LEU A 84 9.70 16.46 -7.80
C LEU A 84 8.69 16.70 -8.93
N LYS A 85 8.30 17.96 -9.15
CA LYS A 85 7.39 18.32 -10.25
C LYS A 85 7.92 17.93 -11.64
N ASN A 86 9.24 17.83 -11.77
CA ASN A 86 9.87 17.42 -13.03
C ASN A 86 9.71 15.91 -13.32
N LEU A 87 9.20 15.14 -12.36
CA LEU A 87 8.90 13.71 -12.55
C LEU A 87 7.52 13.47 -13.16
N GLN A 88 6.62 14.45 -13.09
CA GLN A 88 5.26 14.29 -13.60
C GLN A 88 5.28 13.98 -15.10
N ASP A 89 4.46 13.02 -15.52
CA ASP A 89 4.36 12.52 -16.90
C ASP A 89 5.68 11.95 -17.46
N LYS A 90 6.64 11.63 -16.59
CA LYS A 90 7.89 10.98 -17.00
C LYS A 90 7.88 9.50 -16.67
N PRO A 91 8.46 8.68 -17.56
CA PRO A 91 8.67 7.27 -17.25
C PRO A 91 9.80 7.13 -16.21
N LEU A 92 9.51 6.38 -15.15
CA LEU A 92 10.50 5.95 -14.17
C LEU A 92 10.83 4.48 -14.38
N ALA A 93 12.11 4.17 -14.35
CA ALA A 93 12.53 2.77 -14.35
C ALA A 93 12.16 2.14 -13.01
N ILE A 94 11.43 1.05 -13.06
CA ILE A 94 10.98 0.30 -11.89
C ILE A 94 11.32 -1.18 -12.07
N LYS A 95 11.54 -1.85 -10.96
CA LYS A 95 11.70 -3.29 -10.90
C LYS A 95 10.54 -3.88 -10.12
N ILE A 96 9.80 -4.78 -10.76
CA ILE A 96 8.73 -5.55 -10.10
C ILE A 96 9.17 -6.99 -10.01
N ASN A 97 9.41 -7.46 -8.78
CA ASN A 97 10.12 -8.71 -8.52
C ASN A 97 11.46 -8.69 -9.28
N ASP A 98 11.63 -9.57 -10.27
CA ASP A 98 12.88 -9.64 -11.07
C ASP A 98 12.77 -8.98 -12.45
N ASN A 99 11.65 -8.34 -12.77
CA ASN A 99 11.38 -7.76 -14.08
C ASN A 99 11.52 -6.23 -14.04
N GLU A 100 12.35 -5.69 -14.94
CA GLU A 100 12.44 -4.24 -15.15
C GLU A 100 11.39 -3.79 -16.16
N LEU A 101 10.74 -2.68 -15.85
CA LEU A 101 9.79 -2.01 -16.73
C LEU A 101 9.78 -0.50 -16.44
N TYR A 102 8.92 0.23 -17.13
CA TYR A 102 8.72 1.65 -16.86
C TYR A 102 7.31 1.90 -16.31
N GLY A 103 7.24 2.75 -15.29
CA GLY A 103 5.99 3.30 -14.77
C GLY A 103 5.91 4.79 -15.04
N ASP A 104 4.70 5.29 -15.29
CA ASP A 104 4.45 6.71 -15.52
C ASP A 104 4.02 7.41 -14.24
N VAL A 105 4.68 8.49 -13.88
CA VAL A 105 4.24 9.36 -12.78
C VAL A 105 2.97 10.09 -13.19
N ARG A 106 1.84 9.73 -12.62
CA ARG A 106 0.51 10.29 -12.95
C ARG A 106 0.18 11.51 -12.13
N PHE A 107 0.38 11.42 -10.83
CA PHE A 107 -0.02 12.47 -9.88
C PHE A 107 1.02 12.60 -8.78
N MET A 108 1.10 13.81 -8.23
CA MET A 108 1.84 14.09 -7.02
C MET A 108 0.98 14.98 -6.15
N PHE A 109 0.69 14.50 -4.94
CA PHE A 109 -0.12 15.23 -3.98
C PHE A 109 0.72 15.65 -2.78
N PRO A 110 0.70 16.94 -2.40
CA PRO A 110 1.26 17.34 -1.12
C PRO A 110 0.42 16.74 0.01
N ILE A 111 1.09 16.21 1.00
CA ILE A 111 0.51 15.72 2.25
C ILE A 111 1.21 16.38 3.43
N LEU A 112 0.76 16.13 4.66
CA LEU A 112 1.15 16.92 5.84
C LEU A 112 2.67 17.12 6.00
N MET A 113 3.49 16.12 5.66
CA MET A 113 4.95 16.19 5.84
C MET A 113 5.74 15.81 4.59
N GLY A 114 5.16 15.96 3.40
CA GLY A 114 5.85 15.57 2.16
C GLY A 114 4.90 15.46 0.98
N HIS A 115 5.16 14.48 0.13
CA HIS A 115 4.38 14.24 -1.08
C HIS A 115 4.09 12.74 -1.23
N GLN A 116 2.96 12.43 -1.82
CA GLN A 116 2.63 11.11 -2.31
C GLN A 116 2.72 11.10 -3.83
N VAL A 117 3.58 10.27 -4.37
CA VAL A 117 3.82 10.13 -5.80
C VAL A 117 3.09 8.89 -6.30
N TRP A 118 2.19 9.07 -7.26
CA TRP A 118 1.37 8.02 -7.87
C TRP A 118 1.98 7.59 -9.19
N ILE A 119 2.26 6.32 -9.33
CA ILE A 119 2.94 5.74 -10.49
C ILE A 119 2.04 4.65 -11.07
N SER A 120 1.72 4.78 -12.36
CA SER A 120 0.96 3.79 -13.12
C SER A 120 1.92 2.83 -13.82
N ILE A 121 1.63 1.55 -13.75
CA ILE A 121 2.36 0.53 -14.52
C ILE A 121 1.58 0.02 -15.72
N GLY A 122 0.38 0.55 -15.93
CA GLY A 122 -0.39 0.31 -17.13
C GLY A 122 -1.84 -0.08 -16.90
N ASN A 123 -2.53 -0.22 -18.03
CA ASN A 123 -3.93 -0.62 -18.13
C ASN A 123 -4.02 -2.02 -18.76
N TYR A 124 -4.70 -2.92 -18.08
CA TYR A 124 -4.75 -4.34 -18.43
C TYR A 124 -6.19 -4.84 -18.53
N ASP A 125 -6.37 -5.97 -19.23
CA ASP A 125 -7.54 -6.79 -19.00
C ASP A 125 -7.53 -7.31 -17.57
N LEU A 126 -8.64 -7.12 -16.86
CA LEU A 126 -8.70 -7.35 -15.43
C LEU A 126 -8.41 -8.81 -15.06
N GLU A 127 -9.04 -9.75 -15.75
CA GLU A 127 -8.92 -11.17 -15.37
C GLU A 127 -7.54 -11.70 -15.72
N THR A 128 -7.06 -11.42 -16.93
CA THR A 128 -5.72 -11.82 -17.38
C THR A 128 -4.62 -11.28 -16.47
N HIS A 129 -4.75 -10.01 -16.05
CA HIS A 129 -3.76 -9.39 -15.17
C HIS A 129 -3.76 -10.01 -13.77
N ILE A 130 -4.94 -10.27 -13.22
CA ILE A 130 -5.05 -10.89 -11.90
C ILE A 130 -4.57 -12.34 -11.91
N ASP A 131 -4.88 -13.11 -12.94
CA ASP A 131 -4.39 -14.47 -13.08
C ASP A 131 -2.86 -14.51 -13.19
N PHE A 132 -2.26 -13.55 -13.91
CA PHE A 132 -0.81 -13.38 -13.95
C PHE A 132 -0.24 -13.07 -12.56
N LEU A 133 -0.83 -12.13 -11.84
CA LEU A 133 -0.35 -11.74 -10.51
C LEU A 133 -0.48 -12.86 -9.47
N GLN A 134 -1.43 -13.78 -9.62
CA GLN A 134 -1.59 -14.92 -8.72
C GLN A 134 -0.43 -15.92 -8.76
N SER A 135 0.43 -15.86 -9.76
CA SER A 135 1.66 -16.64 -9.77
C SER A 135 2.68 -16.18 -8.71
N TYR A 136 2.44 -15.03 -8.09
CA TYR A 136 3.29 -14.46 -7.06
C TYR A 136 2.57 -14.42 -5.71
N GLU A 137 3.30 -14.65 -4.62
CA GLU A 137 2.79 -14.46 -3.26
C GLU A 137 2.79 -12.99 -2.85
N LYS A 138 3.74 -12.22 -3.42
CA LYS A 138 3.96 -10.80 -3.13
C LYS A 138 4.51 -10.06 -4.35
N LEU A 139 4.28 -8.76 -4.39
CA LEU A 139 4.96 -7.84 -5.28
C LEU A 139 6.03 -7.07 -4.50
N ASN A 140 7.27 -7.16 -4.95
CA ASN A 140 8.34 -6.27 -4.55
C ASN A 140 8.47 -5.23 -5.66
N ILE A 141 8.24 -3.96 -5.34
CA ILE A 141 8.37 -2.87 -6.32
C ILE A 141 9.46 -1.93 -5.84
N GLU A 142 10.41 -1.65 -6.71
CA GLU A 142 11.54 -0.78 -6.48
C GLU A 142 11.65 0.24 -7.61
N ILE A 143 11.84 1.52 -7.28
CA ILE A 143 12.23 2.56 -8.23
C ILE A 143 13.75 2.49 -8.35
N ILE A 144 14.25 2.14 -9.52
CA ILE A 144 15.69 1.88 -9.73
C ILE A 144 16.39 3.07 -10.38
N ASP A 145 17.66 3.21 -10.03
CA ASP A 145 18.55 4.17 -10.68
C ASP A 145 18.76 3.79 -12.14
N LYS A 146 18.59 4.74 -13.03
CA LYS A 146 18.85 4.54 -14.46
C LYS A 146 19.26 5.84 -15.12
N ASP A 147 20.29 5.77 -15.95
CA ASP A 147 20.88 6.92 -16.63
C ASP A 147 21.29 8.02 -15.61
N SER A 148 20.76 9.22 -15.78
CA SER A 148 20.99 10.34 -14.86
C SER A 148 20.02 10.39 -13.68
N PHE A 149 18.99 9.52 -13.66
CA PHE A 149 18.03 9.47 -12.57
C PHE A 149 18.60 8.69 -11.37
N LYS A 150 18.53 9.30 -10.19
CA LYS A 150 18.90 8.70 -8.90
C LYS A 150 17.70 8.69 -7.99
N SER A 151 17.19 7.51 -7.68
CA SER A 151 15.99 7.34 -6.85
C SER A 151 16.11 8.02 -5.49
N ALA A 152 17.29 7.95 -4.86
CA ALA A 152 17.55 8.55 -3.55
C ALA A 152 17.50 10.10 -3.54
N GLU A 153 17.52 10.76 -4.69
CA GLU A 153 17.33 12.21 -4.78
C GLU A 153 15.86 12.62 -4.66
N TYR A 154 14.94 11.67 -4.84
CA TYR A 154 13.50 11.92 -4.93
C TYR A 154 12.69 11.15 -3.87
N PHE A 155 13.16 10.00 -3.42
CA PHE A 155 12.43 9.12 -2.52
C PHE A 155 13.30 8.76 -1.31
N ASP A 156 12.74 8.88 -0.12
CA ASP A 156 13.42 8.47 1.13
C ASP A 156 13.57 6.95 1.17
N ILE A 157 12.54 6.26 0.71
CA ILE A 157 12.52 4.81 0.52
C ILE A 157 11.98 4.57 -0.90
N SER A 158 12.78 3.93 -1.76
CA SER A 158 12.46 3.70 -3.16
C SER A 158 11.93 2.29 -3.44
N PHE A 159 11.64 1.50 -2.41
CA PHE A 159 11.08 0.16 -2.57
C PHE A 159 10.03 -0.16 -1.52
N ASN A 160 9.08 -1.02 -1.89
CA ASN A 160 8.09 -1.54 -0.96
C ASN A 160 7.64 -2.94 -1.38
N ILE A 161 6.93 -3.62 -0.47
CA ILE A 161 6.45 -4.99 -0.62
C ILE A 161 4.95 -5.00 -0.33
N TRP A 162 4.19 -5.68 -1.18
CA TRP A 162 2.75 -5.90 -1.00
C TRP A 162 2.42 -7.39 -1.09
N SER A 163 1.67 -7.90 -0.11
CA SER A 163 1.13 -9.26 -0.16
C SER A 163 0.03 -9.36 -1.20
N LEU A 164 0.03 -10.40 -2.02
CA LEU A 164 -1.06 -10.67 -2.96
C LEU A 164 -2.11 -11.65 -2.40
N LYS A 165 -1.95 -12.06 -1.14
CA LYS A 165 -2.94 -12.91 -0.46
C LYS A 165 -4.30 -12.22 -0.45
N GLY A 166 -5.32 -12.91 -0.96
CA GLY A 166 -6.69 -12.39 -1.02
C GLY A 166 -6.98 -11.42 -2.17
N LEU A 167 -5.99 -11.08 -3.03
CA LEU A 167 -6.17 -10.18 -4.17
C LEU A 167 -7.33 -10.61 -5.07
N LYS A 168 -7.38 -11.89 -5.47
CA LYS A 168 -8.43 -12.40 -6.38
C LYS A 168 -9.84 -12.14 -5.86
N GLU A 169 -10.07 -12.41 -4.58
CA GLU A 169 -11.39 -12.19 -3.98
C GLU A 169 -11.69 -10.69 -3.85
N ALA A 170 -10.70 -9.87 -3.49
CA ALA A 170 -10.86 -8.42 -3.43
C ALA A 170 -11.21 -7.83 -4.80
N ILE A 171 -10.54 -8.24 -5.87
CA ILE A 171 -10.82 -7.80 -7.24
C ILE A 171 -12.20 -8.26 -7.72
N LYS A 172 -12.59 -9.51 -7.43
CA LYS A 172 -13.92 -10.01 -7.73
C LYS A 172 -15.02 -9.17 -7.04
N ASN A 173 -14.80 -8.79 -5.79
CA ASN A 173 -15.69 -7.92 -5.05
C ASN A 173 -15.71 -6.50 -5.63
N GLY A 174 -14.56 -5.95 -6.02
CA GLY A 174 -14.44 -4.67 -6.71
C GLY A 174 -15.17 -4.65 -8.05
N LYS A 175 -15.02 -5.72 -8.88
CA LYS A 175 -15.73 -5.87 -10.14
C LYS A 175 -17.25 -5.90 -9.94
N ARG A 176 -17.75 -6.65 -8.93
CA ARG A 176 -19.20 -6.66 -8.60
C ARG A 176 -19.69 -5.28 -8.21
N LEU A 177 -18.90 -4.53 -7.43
CA LEU A 177 -19.23 -3.19 -7.01
C LEU A 177 -19.25 -2.21 -8.20
N CYS A 178 -18.33 -2.36 -9.15
CA CYS A 178 -18.30 -1.60 -10.40
C CYS A 178 -19.59 -1.86 -11.21
N LEU A 179 -19.94 -3.13 -11.45
CA LEU A 179 -21.13 -3.51 -12.22
C LEU A 179 -22.43 -3.03 -11.59
N SER A 180 -22.54 -3.08 -10.25
CA SER A 180 -23.73 -2.58 -9.54
C SER A 180 -23.91 -1.06 -9.60
N SER A 181 -22.89 -0.34 -10.05
CA SER A 181 -22.96 1.12 -10.21
C SER A 181 -23.45 1.55 -11.59
N LEU A 182 -23.68 0.59 -12.50
CA LEU A 182 -24.16 0.80 -13.85
C LEU A 182 -25.69 0.59 -13.98
N SER A 183 -26.30 -0.01 -12.94
CA SER A 183 -27.74 -0.23 -12.81
C SER A 183 -28.41 0.95 -12.12
#